data_d69ac711a50016d193dd82b9166ec922
#
_entry.id   d69ac711a50016d193dd82b9166ec922
#
_cell.length_a   1.000
_cell.length_b   1.000
_cell.length_c   1.000
_cell.angle_alpha   90.00
_cell.angle_beta   90.00
_cell.angle_gamma   90.00
#
_symmetry.space_group_name_H-M   'P 1'
#
loop_
_entity.id
_entity.type
_entity.pdbx_description
1 polymer ?
#
loop_
_entity_poly.entity_id
_entity_poly.type
_entity_poly.pdbx_seq_one_letter_code
_entity_poly.pdbx_strand_id
1 'polypeptide(L)'
;MFTAKHNDRNFDVTHAEHIHPAKTQENVYWDWLNGMRTGERRADVPSFEEVERIFYEQHYSDYVAGQCARNAERRHTERNRTVEQIRRDKRTCPEETIFQFGKEGVGATPEQLLTIFTAFKQQFEERYGNHVHMLDWAMHCDETTVHIQERHCFDYVNKYGEVEPKQEKALALMGIPLPQPDKPPGRYNNRKITFDAMNRLMLIEIAKAHGLDIEERVKYGGKNHLEKLDYIIAKQLETIRNQQKQLTAQAQQIQTLTAQIAEKDAELDTKLFRLSDVDLLIEQVTDICYEKAVTAVSESVSQTALDKAAAGVDRTIRAAKSPSSGLGAPFIGVVETWLGKAKDDVFSALLSMADDVRRRLLSPTMHEIMKCSIAETARPAVVEKLRPKLRNDAYPKKRPDAWAR
;
A
#
# COMPACT_ATOMS: atom_id res chain seq x y z
N MET A 1 -10.32 -7.78 44.79
CA MET A 1 -10.39 -6.94 43.60
C MET A 1 -9.42 -5.81 43.86
N PHE A 2 -8.30 -5.74 43.17
CA PHE A 2 -7.35 -4.63 43.32
C PHE A 2 -8.08 -3.35 42.88
N THR A 3 -8.03 -2.34 43.69
CA THR A 3 -8.68 -1.05 43.42
C THR A 3 -7.62 -0.09 42.90
N ALA A 4 -7.97 0.75 41.92
CA ALA A 4 -7.08 1.78 41.38
C ALA A 4 -6.47 2.68 42.47
N LYS A 5 -7.10 2.72 43.66
CA LYS A 5 -6.62 3.47 44.84
C LYS A 5 -5.25 3.03 45.35
N HIS A 6 -4.93 1.73 45.23
CA HIS A 6 -3.61 1.22 45.60
C HIS A 6 -2.55 1.75 44.62
N ASN A 7 -2.86 1.76 43.34
CA ASN A 7 -1.92 2.13 42.30
C ASN A 7 -1.52 3.62 42.40
N ASP A 8 -2.48 4.51 42.63
CA ASP A 8 -2.20 5.95 42.72
C ASP A 8 -1.94 6.45 44.16
N ARG A 9 -1.77 5.54 45.12
CA ARG A 9 -1.58 5.87 46.54
C ARG A 9 -2.67 6.76 47.13
N ASN A 10 -3.92 6.60 46.68
CA ASN A 10 -5.08 7.35 47.14
C ASN A 10 -5.64 6.77 48.47
N PHE A 11 -4.74 6.61 49.46
CA PHE A 11 -5.04 6.17 50.82
C PHE A 11 -3.91 6.57 51.76
N ASP A 12 -4.10 6.45 53.06
CA ASP A 12 -3.06 6.72 54.04
C ASP A 12 -2.00 5.61 54.00
N VAL A 13 -0.81 5.95 53.49
CA VAL A 13 0.34 5.04 53.33
C VAL A 13 1.12 4.84 54.61
N THR A 14 0.89 5.67 55.66
CA THR A 14 1.70 5.67 56.89
C THR A 14 1.54 4.37 57.71
N HIS A 15 0.45 3.65 57.49
CA HIS A 15 0.16 2.39 58.17
C HIS A 15 0.31 1.16 57.27
N ALA A 16 0.81 1.32 56.04
CA ALA A 16 1.02 0.21 55.12
C ALA A 16 2.41 -0.41 55.34
N GLU A 17 2.46 -1.59 55.95
CA GLU A 17 3.73 -2.27 56.31
C GLU A 17 4.68 -2.53 55.10
N HIS A 18 4.13 -2.62 53.91
CA HIS A 18 4.89 -2.92 52.68
C HIS A 18 5.33 -1.66 51.92
N ILE A 19 4.94 -0.46 52.34
CA ILE A 19 5.24 0.81 51.69
C ILE A 19 6.24 1.58 52.54
N HIS A 20 7.29 2.10 51.91
CA HIS A 20 8.25 2.97 52.52
C HIS A 20 7.92 4.45 52.27
N PRO A 21 7.26 5.18 53.19
CA PRO A 21 6.77 6.53 52.94
C PRO A 21 7.84 7.52 52.44
N ALA A 22 9.09 7.36 52.91
CA ALA A 22 10.21 8.22 52.49
C ALA A 22 10.57 8.06 50.99
N LYS A 23 10.16 6.99 50.32
CA LYS A 23 10.44 6.71 48.90
C LYS A 23 9.27 7.00 47.98
N THR A 24 8.11 7.42 48.46
CA THR A 24 6.95 7.75 47.65
C THR A 24 7.23 8.88 46.64
N GLN A 25 8.22 9.74 46.93
CA GLN A 25 8.66 10.77 45.99
C GLN A 25 9.36 10.24 44.73
N GLU A 26 9.80 8.98 44.76
CA GLU A 26 10.44 8.30 43.60
C GLU A 26 9.41 7.61 42.68
N ASN A 27 8.14 7.54 43.09
CA ASN A 27 7.09 6.93 42.31
C ASN A 27 6.80 7.72 41.03
N VAL A 28 6.44 6.99 39.95
CA VAL A 28 6.02 7.58 38.67
C VAL A 28 4.61 7.14 38.35
N TYR A 29 3.79 8.10 37.99
CA TYR A 29 2.41 7.87 37.62
C TYR A 29 2.14 8.35 36.19
N TRP A 30 1.27 7.69 35.50
CA TRP A 30 0.75 8.12 34.20
C TRP A 30 -0.72 7.76 34.08
N ASP A 31 -1.46 8.64 33.49
CA ASP A 31 -2.81 8.35 33.05
C ASP A 31 -3.09 8.99 31.69
N TRP A 32 -4.08 8.46 30.97
CA TRP A 32 -4.42 8.89 29.64
C TRP A 32 -4.88 10.35 29.55
N LEU A 33 -5.42 10.90 30.64
CA LEU A 33 -5.96 12.26 30.68
C LEU A 33 -4.90 13.32 30.99
N ASN A 34 -3.99 13.03 31.96
CA ASN A 34 -3.04 14.01 32.51
C ASN A 34 -1.59 13.75 32.08
N GLY A 35 -1.30 12.58 31.45
CA GLY A 35 0.07 12.20 31.10
C GLY A 35 0.92 11.77 32.30
N MET A 36 2.25 11.82 32.14
CA MET A 36 3.21 11.35 33.13
C MET A 36 3.52 12.39 34.21
N ARG A 37 3.62 11.96 35.45
CA ARG A 37 4.02 12.74 36.61
C ARG A 37 4.87 11.92 37.57
N THR A 38 5.70 12.57 38.32
CA THR A 38 6.59 11.97 39.34
C THR A 38 6.32 12.58 40.70
N GLY A 39 6.68 11.86 41.76
CA GLY A 39 6.58 12.34 43.12
C GLY A 39 5.35 11.82 43.87
N GLU A 40 5.03 12.42 44.98
CA GLU A 40 3.87 12.06 45.76
C GLU A 40 2.56 12.35 45.02
N ARG A 41 1.54 11.58 45.37
CA ARG A 41 0.18 11.83 44.85
C ARG A 41 -0.29 13.24 45.23
N ARG A 42 -0.75 13.97 44.24
CA ARG A 42 -1.30 15.33 44.42
C ARG A 42 -2.82 15.26 44.54
N ALA A 43 -3.38 15.96 45.50
CA ALA A 43 -4.80 16.01 45.75
C ALA A 43 -5.60 16.80 44.67
N ASP A 44 -4.93 17.71 43.95
CA ASP A 44 -5.50 18.51 42.86
C ASP A 44 -5.57 17.78 41.50
N VAL A 45 -5.03 16.58 41.44
CA VAL A 45 -5.09 15.72 40.23
C VAL A 45 -6.14 14.63 40.45
N PRO A 46 -7.02 14.35 39.46
CA PRO A 46 -7.98 13.26 39.55
C PRO A 46 -7.31 11.94 39.92
N SER A 47 -7.98 11.16 40.73
CA SER A 47 -7.53 9.80 41.05
C SER A 47 -7.63 8.89 39.82
N PHE A 48 -6.88 7.78 39.80
CA PHE A 48 -7.00 6.78 38.74
C PHE A 48 -8.44 6.26 38.62
N GLU A 49 -9.14 6.10 39.74
CA GLU A 49 -10.56 5.72 39.71
C GLU A 49 -11.44 6.75 39.01
N GLU A 50 -11.16 8.06 39.18
CA GLU A 50 -11.86 9.13 38.45
C GLU A 50 -11.46 9.21 36.97
N VAL A 51 -10.19 9.02 36.67
CA VAL A 51 -9.68 8.98 35.28
C VAL A 51 -10.32 7.82 34.50
N GLU A 52 -10.39 6.62 35.10
CA GLU A 52 -11.11 5.49 34.53
C GLU A 52 -12.60 5.79 34.32
N ARG A 53 -13.26 6.42 35.31
CA ARG A 53 -14.68 6.81 35.19
C ARG A 53 -14.90 7.78 34.03
N ILE A 54 -14.05 8.78 33.89
CA ILE A 54 -14.11 9.77 32.80
C ILE A 54 -13.94 9.05 31.44
N PHE A 55 -12.98 8.11 31.33
CA PHE A 55 -12.79 7.32 30.12
C PHE A 55 -14.05 6.55 29.75
N TYR A 56 -14.61 5.82 30.69
CA TYR A 56 -15.83 5.01 30.44
C TYR A 56 -17.04 5.87 30.06
N GLU A 57 -17.22 7.02 30.70
CA GLU A 57 -18.29 7.95 30.34
C GLU A 57 -18.09 8.51 28.92
N GLN A 58 -16.89 8.85 28.52
CA GLN A 58 -16.62 9.39 27.19
C GLN A 58 -16.75 8.33 26.09
N HIS A 59 -16.31 7.11 26.34
CA HIS A 59 -16.20 6.09 25.29
C HIS A 59 -17.43 5.17 25.20
N TYR A 60 -18.16 4.96 26.28
CA TYR A 60 -19.21 3.92 26.31
C TYR A 60 -20.62 4.45 26.60
N SER A 61 -20.81 5.76 26.76
CA SER A 61 -22.15 6.34 26.99
C SER A 61 -23.11 6.08 25.83
N ASP A 62 -22.66 6.19 24.59
CA ASP A 62 -23.51 5.92 23.42
C ASP A 62 -23.94 4.46 23.35
N TYR A 63 -23.04 3.53 23.64
CA TYR A 63 -23.36 2.11 23.73
C TYR A 63 -24.41 1.83 24.82
N VAL A 64 -24.25 2.44 25.98
CA VAL A 64 -25.19 2.26 27.10
C VAL A 64 -26.57 2.84 26.74
N ALA A 65 -26.61 4.04 26.17
CA ALA A 65 -27.83 4.68 25.72
C ALA A 65 -28.55 3.85 24.65
N GLY A 66 -27.81 3.37 23.64
CA GLY A 66 -28.36 2.51 22.59
C GLY A 66 -28.85 1.17 23.13
N GLN A 67 -28.14 0.57 24.09
CA GLN A 67 -28.59 -0.66 24.74
C GLN A 67 -29.89 -0.43 25.55
N CYS A 68 -29.99 0.67 26.28
CA CYS A 68 -31.18 1.02 27.03
C CYS A 68 -32.39 1.26 26.10
N ALA A 69 -32.19 1.95 24.98
CA ALA A 69 -33.24 2.14 23.98
C ALA A 69 -33.75 0.81 23.41
N ARG A 70 -32.86 -0.08 23.01
CA ARG A 70 -33.20 -1.43 22.51
C ARG A 70 -33.91 -2.29 23.57
N ASN A 71 -33.52 -2.15 24.84
CA ASN A 71 -34.19 -2.84 25.93
C ASN A 71 -35.62 -2.30 26.15
N ALA A 72 -35.81 -0.98 26.07
CA ALA A 72 -37.13 -0.36 26.17
C ALA A 72 -38.07 -0.82 25.05
N GLU A 73 -37.62 -0.85 23.80
CA GLU A 73 -38.38 -1.40 22.68
C GLU A 73 -38.86 -2.84 22.91
N ARG A 74 -37.99 -3.65 23.55
CA ARG A 74 -38.26 -5.07 23.86
C ARG A 74 -38.98 -5.29 25.18
N ARG A 75 -39.30 -4.23 25.90
CA ARG A 75 -39.91 -4.25 27.24
C ARG A 75 -39.04 -4.99 28.28
N HIS A 76 -37.72 -4.84 28.20
CA HIS A 76 -36.70 -5.44 29.07
C HIS A 76 -35.89 -4.37 29.81
N THR A 77 -36.55 -3.32 30.31
CA THR A 77 -35.90 -2.20 31.00
C THR A 77 -35.15 -2.63 32.28
N GLU A 78 -35.50 -3.77 32.86
CA GLU A 78 -34.79 -4.39 33.99
C GLU A 78 -33.33 -4.77 33.65
N ARG A 79 -32.97 -4.83 32.37
CA ARG A 79 -31.61 -5.12 31.88
C ARG A 79 -30.78 -3.85 31.63
N ASN A 80 -31.35 -2.70 31.84
CA ASN A 80 -30.65 -1.45 31.69
C ASN A 80 -29.50 -1.35 32.67
N ARG A 81 -28.38 -0.84 32.19
CA ARG A 81 -27.17 -0.66 32.98
C ARG A 81 -26.68 0.79 32.82
N THR A 82 -26.02 1.29 33.86
CA THR A 82 -25.29 2.55 33.80
C THR A 82 -23.85 2.33 33.33
N VAL A 83 -23.17 3.37 32.88
CA VAL A 83 -21.75 3.32 32.55
C VAL A 83 -20.91 2.86 33.76
N GLU A 84 -21.24 3.35 34.96
CA GLU A 84 -20.55 2.95 36.19
C GLU A 84 -20.76 1.46 36.53
N GLN A 85 -21.96 0.92 36.27
CA GLN A 85 -22.19 -0.52 36.42
C GLN A 85 -21.35 -1.36 35.45
N ILE A 86 -21.13 -0.84 34.22
CA ILE A 86 -20.24 -1.47 33.23
C ILE A 86 -18.78 -1.39 33.68
N ARG A 87 -18.34 -0.23 34.19
CA ARG A 87 -16.98 -0.05 34.70
C ARG A 87 -16.66 -1.00 35.87
N ARG A 88 -17.64 -1.31 36.70
CA ARG A 88 -17.48 -2.21 37.87
C ARG A 88 -17.78 -3.67 37.58
N ASP A 89 -18.32 -4.02 36.43
CA ASP A 89 -18.60 -5.43 36.10
C ASP A 89 -17.32 -6.17 35.80
N LYS A 90 -17.11 -7.32 36.43
CA LYS A 90 -15.89 -8.16 36.25
C LYS A 90 -15.57 -8.59 34.82
N ARG A 91 -16.52 -8.40 33.88
CA ARG A 91 -16.33 -8.76 32.45
C ARG A 91 -15.94 -7.59 31.60
N THR A 92 -16.12 -6.38 32.11
CA THR A 92 -15.93 -5.14 31.35
C THR A 92 -15.15 -4.08 32.12
N CYS A 93 -14.80 -4.33 33.39
CA CYS A 93 -13.92 -3.44 34.16
C CYS A 93 -12.50 -3.44 33.61
N PRO A 94 -11.71 -2.40 33.92
CA PRO A 94 -10.29 -2.41 33.63
C PRO A 94 -9.59 -3.63 34.22
N GLU A 95 -8.72 -4.25 33.44
CA GLU A 95 -7.83 -5.32 33.91
C GLU A 95 -6.52 -4.73 34.39
N GLU A 96 -5.84 -5.42 35.28
CA GLU A 96 -4.56 -5.01 35.82
C GLU A 96 -3.47 -5.96 35.42
N THR A 97 -2.32 -5.41 35.02
CA THR A 97 -1.10 -6.15 34.72
C THR A 97 0.05 -5.60 35.57
N ILE A 98 0.83 -6.49 36.17
CA ILE A 98 2.01 -6.14 36.96
C ILE A 98 3.27 -6.48 36.15
N PHE A 99 4.15 -5.47 35.97
CA PHE A 99 5.44 -5.60 35.31
C PHE A 99 6.55 -5.51 36.36
N GLN A 100 7.24 -6.62 36.55
CA GLN A 100 8.33 -6.73 37.52
C GLN A 100 9.47 -7.60 36.96
N PHE A 101 10.70 -7.16 37.10
CA PHE A 101 11.88 -7.94 36.75
C PHE A 101 12.70 -8.24 38.00
N GLY A 102 12.81 -9.53 38.33
CA GLY A 102 13.56 -10.00 39.48
C GLY A 102 12.75 -10.00 40.77
N LYS A 103 13.50 -9.92 41.88
CA LYS A 103 13.01 -9.90 43.26
C LYS A 103 13.83 -8.94 44.08
N GLU A 104 13.53 -8.79 45.34
CA GLU A 104 14.26 -7.94 46.29
C GLU A 104 15.79 -8.09 46.16
N GLY A 105 16.47 -6.97 45.96
CA GLY A 105 17.92 -6.89 45.81
C GLY A 105 18.52 -7.45 44.53
N VAL A 106 17.70 -8.09 43.66
CA VAL A 106 18.13 -8.65 42.37
C VAL A 106 17.07 -8.40 41.32
N GLY A 107 17.17 -7.28 40.61
CA GLY A 107 16.18 -6.95 39.58
C GLY A 107 16.59 -5.74 38.73
N ALA A 108 15.67 -5.27 37.89
CA ALA A 108 15.87 -4.04 37.13
C ALA A 108 15.89 -2.83 38.06
N THR A 109 16.72 -1.83 37.75
CA THR A 109 16.63 -0.53 38.40
C THR A 109 15.35 0.22 38.01
N PRO A 110 14.87 1.22 38.75
CA PRO A 110 13.72 2.03 38.35
C PRO A 110 13.84 2.59 36.94
N GLU A 111 15.01 3.11 36.56
CA GLU A 111 15.27 3.70 35.25
C GLU A 111 15.23 2.64 34.14
N GLN A 112 15.80 1.46 34.42
CA GLN A 112 15.72 0.33 33.45
C GLN A 112 14.28 -0.14 33.26
N LEU A 113 13.53 -0.32 34.36
CA LEU A 113 12.13 -0.74 34.30
C LEU A 113 11.28 0.27 33.52
N LEU A 114 11.44 1.57 33.81
CA LEU A 114 10.71 2.65 33.13
C LEU A 114 11.03 2.69 31.64
N THR A 115 12.31 2.55 31.28
CA THR A 115 12.75 2.54 29.87
C THR A 115 12.16 1.36 29.11
N ILE A 116 12.23 0.17 29.69
CA ILE A 116 11.69 -1.06 29.10
C ILE A 116 10.16 -0.97 28.96
N PHE A 117 9.49 -0.49 30.01
CA PHE A 117 8.04 -0.35 29.99
C PHE A 117 7.57 0.72 28.98
N THR A 118 8.29 1.83 28.85
CA THR A 118 7.98 2.85 27.84
C THR A 118 8.08 2.27 26.43
N ALA A 119 9.13 1.50 26.13
CA ALA A 119 9.28 0.83 24.84
C ALA A 119 8.18 -0.23 24.63
N PHE A 120 7.82 -0.97 25.69
CA PHE A 120 6.71 -1.92 25.66
C PHE A 120 5.38 -1.20 25.39
N LYS A 121 5.07 -0.13 26.12
CA LYS A 121 3.85 0.67 25.97
C LYS A 121 3.70 1.14 24.52
N GLN A 122 4.76 1.69 23.93
CA GLN A 122 4.75 2.14 22.54
C GLN A 122 4.38 1.00 21.57
N GLN A 123 5.08 -0.14 21.64
CA GLN A 123 4.77 -1.29 20.78
C GLN A 123 3.39 -1.90 21.04
N PHE A 124 2.93 -1.86 22.30
CA PHE A 124 1.61 -2.31 22.69
C PHE A 124 0.50 -1.43 22.07
N GLU A 125 0.64 -0.12 22.16
CA GLU A 125 -0.30 0.85 21.57
C GLU A 125 -0.30 0.77 20.04
N GLU A 126 0.86 0.66 19.40
CA GLU A 126 0.98 0.48 17.96
C GLU A 126 0.28 -0.80 17.47
N ARG A 127 0.37 -1.87 18.24
CA ARG A 127 -0.20 -3.19 17.87
C ARG A 127 -1.67 -3.34 18.20
N TYR A 128 -2.12 -2.81 19.33
CA TYR A 128 -3.42 -3.10 19.90
C TYR A 128 -4.30 -1.87 20.17
N GLY A 129 -3.79 -0.66 20.01
CA GLY A 129 -4.45 0.58 20.42
C GLY A 129 -5.82 0.86 19.81
N ASN A 130 -6.20 0.12 18.75
CA ASN A 130 -7.55 0.17 18.20
C ASN A 130 -8.60 -0.59 19.04
N HIS A 131 -8.17 -1.43 19.96
CA HIS A 131 -9.04 -2.35 20.71
C HIS A 131 -8.67 -2.51 22.18
N VAL A 132 -7.49 -2.00 22.57
CA VAL A 132 -6.99 -2.07 23.95
C VAL A 132 -6.50 -0.70 24.35
N HIS A 133 -7.10 -0.14 25.39
CA HIS A 133 -6.82 1.19 25.85
C HIS A 133 -6.17 1.14 27.23
N MET A 134 -4.90 1.57 27.30
CA MET A 134 -4.19 1.75 28.56
C MET A 134 -4.74 3.00 29.26
N LEU A 135 -5.25 2.85 30.47
CA LEU A 135 -5.95 3.92 31.18
C LEU A 135 -5.02 4.65 32.14
N ASP A 136 -4.28 3.91 32.94
CA ASP A 136 -3.33 4.40 33.89
C ASP A 136 -2.26 3.36 34.21
N TRP A 137 -1.15 3.82 34.75
CA TRP A 137 -0.13 2.98 35.38
C TRP A 137 0.66 3.75 36.43
N ALA A 138 1.17 3.00 37.41
CA ALA A 138 2.08 3.52 38.40
C ALA A 138 3.32 2.65 38.55
N MET A 139 4.50 3.27 38.57
CA MET A 139 5.74 2.63 38.98
C MET A 139 5.98 2.90 40.48
N HIS A 140 5.96 1.82 41.25
CA HIS A 140 6.15 1.85 42.66
C HIS A 140 7.63 1.61 43.02
N CYS A 141 8.31 2.67 43.44
CA CYS A 141 9.68 2.63 43.97
C CYS A 141 9.67 2.53 45.50
N ASP A 142 8.53 2.74 46.12
CA ASP A 142 8.31 2.75 47.57
C ASP A 142 7.98 1.38 48.17
N GLU A 143 7.96 0.32 47.37
CA GLU A 143 7.80 -1.06 47.81
C GLU A 143 9.13 -1.84 47.75
N THR A 144 9.13 -3.05 48.32
CA THR A 144 10.33 -3.91 48.44
C THR A 144 10.98 -4.21 47.07
N THR A 145 10.17 -4.38 46.04
CA THR A 145 10.64 -4.60 44.68
C THR A 145 9.98 -3.61 43.74
N VAL A 146 10.78 -2.90 42.95
CA VAL A 146 10.25 -1.94 41.96
C VAL A 146 9.43 -2.67 40.92
N HIS A 147 8.20 -2.20 40.68
CA HIS A 147 7.28 -2.76 39.72
C HIS A 147 6.36 -1.69 39.14
N ILE A 148 5.72 -2.01 38.02
CA ILE A 148 4.69 -1.17 37.42
C ILE A 148 3.37 -1.93 37.48
N GLN A 149 2.34 -1.28 37.98
CA GLN A 149 0.96 -1.72 37.90
C GLN A 149 0.25 -0.89 36.84
N GLU A 150 -0.21 -1.55 35.80
CA GLU A 150 -0.85 -0.96 34.63
C GLU A 150 -2.30 -1.45 34.53
N ARG A 151 -3.22 -0.56 34.12
CA ARG A 151 -4.62 -0.91 33.94
C ARG A 151 -5.09 -0.53 32.55
N HIS A 152 -5.77 -1.46 31.90
CA HIS A 152 -6.31 -1.32 30.53
C HIS A 152 -7.73 -1.91 30.39
N CYS A 153 -8.42 -1.50 29.35
CA CYS A 153 -9.71 -2.09 28.98
C CYS A 153 -9.72 -2.48 27.50
N PHE A 154 -10.70 -3.32 27.14
CA PHE A 154 -10.88 -3.85 25.80
C PHE A 154 -12.21 -3.43 25.22
N ASP A 155 -12.23 -3.03 23.96
CA ASP A 155 -13.47 -2.72 23.27
C ASP A 155 -13.46 -3.10 21.78
N TYR A 156 -14.61 -3.00 21.17
CA TYR A 156 -14.80 -3.19 19.75
C TYR A 156 -16.04 -2.42 19.28
N VAL A 157 -16.10 -2.13 17.99
CA VAL A 157 -17.29 -1.54 17.38
C VAL A 157 -18.30 -2.66 17.10
N ASN A 158 -19.46 -2.61 17.73
CA ASN A 158 -20.51 -3.60 17.56
C ASN A 158 -21.29 -3.39 16.24
N LYS A 159 -22.23 -4.29 15.94
CA LYS A 159 -23.06 -4.24 14.72
C LYS A 159 -23.96 -3.00 14.60
N TYR A 160 -24.10 -2.21 15.64
CA TYR A 160 -24.85 -0.95 15.63
C TYR A 160 -23.96 0.28 15.45
N GLY A 161 -22.65 0.09 15.29
CA GLY A 161 -21.67 1.18 15.19
C GLY A 161 -21.26 1.77 16.54
N GLU A 162 -21.62 1.12 17.67
CA GLU A 162 -21.33 1.59 19.01
C GLU A 162 -20.06 0.91 19.54
N VAL A 163 -19.24 1.64 20.31
CA VAL A 163 -18.05 1.09 20.98
C VAL A 163 -18.50 0.34 22.23
N GLU A 164 -18.41 -1.00 22.18
CA GLU A 164 -18.84 -1.91 23.26
C GLU A 164 -17.62 -2.47 24.01
N PRO A 165 -17.52 -2.31 25.34
CA PRO A 165 -16.45 -2.93 26.12
C PRO A 165 -16.63 -4.44 26.19
N LYS A 166 -15.71 -5.20 25.55
CA LYS A 166 -15.83 -6.66 25.50
C LYS A 166 -14.53 -7.34 25.07
N GLN A 167 -13.78 -7.84 26.01
CA GLN A 167 -12.48 -8.46 25.82
C GLN A 167 -12.43 -9.54 24.73
N GLU A 168 -13.25 -10.58 24.82
CA GLU A 168 -13.20 -11.73 23.90
C GLU A 168 -13.48 -11.31 22.43
N LYS A 169 -14.36 -10.31 22.23
CA LYS A 169 -14.63 -9.77 20.88
C LYS A 169 -13.47 -8.95 20.36
N ALA A 170 -12.91 -8.08 21.18
CA ALA A 170 -11.72 -7.31 20.85
C ALA A 170 -10.55 -8.23 20.46
N LEU A 171 -10.25 -9.23 21.29
CA LEU A 171 -9.20 -10.21 21.05
C LEU A 171 -9.44 -11.03 19.76
N ALA A 172 -10.69 -11.38 19.48
CA ALA A 172 -11.03 -12.09 18.25
C ALA A 172 -10.83 -11.23 17.01
N LEU A 173 -11.20 -9.94 17.04
CA LEU A 173 -11.01 -8.99 15.94
C LEU A 173 -9.53 -8.69 15.70
N MET A 174 -8.71 -8.65 16.73
CA MET A 174 -7.25 -8.55 16.62
C MET A 174 -6.59 -9.83 16.08
N GLY A 175 -7.36 -10.87 15.77
CA GLY A 175 -6.83 -12.13 15.26
C GLY A 175 -6.10 -12.97 16.29
N ILE A 176 -6.25 -12.70 17.59
CA ILE A 176 -5.62 -13.48 18.64
C ILE A 176 -6.23 -14.90 18.67
N PRO A 177 -5.44 -15.97 18.43
CA PRO A 177 -5.98 -17.33 18.37
C PRO A 177 -6.31 -17.89 19.76
N LEU A 178 -7.18 -18.90 19.80
CA LEU A 178 -7.31 -19.75 20.99
C LEU A 178 -6.03 -20.59 21.17
N PRO A 179 -5.63 -20.90 22.42
CA PRO A 179 -4.51 -21.83 22.68
C PRO A 179 -4.66 -23.18 21.99
N GLN A 180 -5.89 -23.67 21.90
CA GLN A 180 -6.23 -24.93 21.24
C GLN A 180 -7.43 -24.64 20.31
N PRO A 181 -7.16 -24.25 19.03
CA PRO A 181 -8.22 -23.85 18.10
C PRO A 181 -9.26 -24.93 17.83
N ASP A 182 -8.86 -26.20 17.91
CA ASP A 182 -9.72 -27.37 17.67
C ASP A 182 -10.65 -27.70 18.85
N LYS A 183 -10.51 -26.98 19.98
CA LYS A 183 -11.34 -27.18 21.16
C LYS A 183 -12.23 -25.99 21.45
N PRO A 184 -13.40 -26.21 22.06
CA PRO A 184 -14.27 -25.10 22.43
C PRO A 184 -13.59 -24.16 23.44
N PRO A 185 -13.96 -22.85 23.41
CA PRO A 185 -13.50 -21.90 24.40
C PRO A 185 -13.86 -22.33 25.85
N GLY A 186 -12.98 -22.02 26.79
CA GLY A 186 -13.17 -22.35 28.19
C GLY A 186 -12.13 -21.68 29.09
N ARG A 187 -12.19 -22.00 30.40
CA ARG A 187 -11.29 -21.40 31.41
C ARG A 187 -9.80 -21.49 31.02
N TYR A 188 -9.39 -22.60 30.39
CA TYR A 188 -8.00 -22.87 29.99
C TYR A 188 -7.79 -22.84 28.47
N ASN A 189 -8.80 -22.39 27.72
CA ASN A 189 -8.74 -22.23 26.28
C ASN A 189 -9.48 -20.96 25.87
N ASN A 190 -8.88 -19.81 26.14
CA ASN A 190 -9.42 -18.50 25.80
C ASN A 190 -8.31 -17.61 25.19
N ARG A 191 -8.71 -16.59 24.43
CA ARG A 191 -7.79 -15.71 23.72
C ARG A 191 -6.91 -14.87 24.64
N LYS A 192 -7.38 -14.57 25.86
CA LYS A 192 -6.60 -13.80 26.84
C LYS A 192 -5.29 -14.51 27.20
N ILE A 193 -5.31 -15.84 27.33
CA ILE A 193 -4.09 -16.63 27.60
C ILE A 193 -3.06 -16.42 26.50
N THR A 194 -3.47 -16.44 25.23
CA THR A 194 -2.57 -16.20 24.10
C THR A 194 -2.10 -14.75 24.07
N PHE A 195 -2.99 -13.81 24.30
CA PHE A 195 -2.67 -12.38 24.37
C PHE A 195 -1.61 -12.10 25.45
N ASP A 196 -1.80 -12.63 26.66
CA ASP A 196 -0.85 -12.47 27.77
C ASP A 196 0.51 -13.11 27.43
N ALA A 197 0.50 -14.28 26.81
CA ALA A 197 1.72 -14.94 26.38
C ALA A 197 2.49 -14.12 25.31
N MET A 198 1.78 -13.52 24.34
CA MET A 198 2.37 -12.67 23.33
C MET A 198 2.99 -11.40 23.94
N ASN A 199 2.28 -10.76 24.87
CA ASN A 199 2.78 -9.57 25.55
C ASN A 199 3.97 -9.87 26.46
N ARG A 200 3.97 -11.02 27.13
CA ARG A 200 5.13 -11.48 27.88
C ARG A 200 6.35 -11.71 27.00
N LEU A 201 6.19 -12.31 25.82
CA LEU A 201 7.29 -12.45 24.86
C LEU A 201 7.83 -11.10 24.42
N MET A 202 6.96 -10.20 24.00
CA MET A 202 7.33 -8.84 23.59
C MET A 202 8.11 -8.13 24.70
N LEU A 203 7.64 -8.23 25.95
CA LEU A 203 8.33 -7.65 27.11
C LEU A 203 9.72 -8.27 27.33
N ILE A 204 9.86 -9.59 27.20
CA ILE A 204 11.17 -10.30 27.33
C ILE A 204 12.12 -9.86 26.22
N GLU A 205 11.66 -9.76 24.97
CA GLU A 205 12.49 -9.32 23.85
C GLU A 205 12.98 -7.88 24.03
N ILE A 206 12.10 -6.97 24.46
CA ILE A 206 12.47 -5.58 24.77
C ILE A 206 13.48 -5.53 25.91
N ALA A 207 13.24 -6.26 27.00
CA ALA A 207 14.11 -6.25 28.15
C ALA A 207 15.51 -6.78 27.84
N LYS A 208 15.63 -7.83 27.01
CA LYS A 208 16.91 -8.32 26.49
C LYS A 208 17.61 -7.31 25.60
N ALA A 209 16.87 -6.59 24.74
CA ALA A 209 17.44 -5.53 23.93
C ALA A 209 18.00 -4.38 24.76
N HIS A 210 17.45 -4.16 25.97
CA HIS A 210 17.95 -3.20 26.96
C HIS A 210 18.96 -3.77 27.96
N GLY A 211 19.53 -4.95 27.66
CA GLY A 211 20.65 -5.53 28.40
C GLY A 211 20.28 -6.29 29.68
N LEU A 212 18.98 -6.61 29.90
CA LEU A 212 18.60 -7.47 31.01
C LEU A 212 18.80 -8.95 30.63
N ASP A 213 19.53 -9.69 31.45
CA ASP A 213 19.62 -11.14 31.35
C ASP A 213 18.39 -11.79 31.98
N ILE A 214 17.42 -12.17 31.13
CA ILE A 214 16.16 -12.74 31.58
C ILE A 214 16.13 -14.22 31.26
N GLU A 215 15.90 -15.02 32.30
CA GLU A 215 15.62 -16.43 32.17
C GLU A 215 14.24 -16.64 31.50
N GLU A 216 14.24 -17.25 30.31
CA GLU A 216 12.98 -17.49 29.57
C GLU A 216 12.09 -18.56 30.22
N ARG A 217 12.71 -19.47 30.98
CA ARG A 217 11.99 -20.53 31.69
C ARG A 217 11.23 -19.97 32.87
N VAL A 218 9.95 -20.19 32.86
CA VAL A 218 9.09 -19.84 33.99
C VAL A 218 9.41 -20.75 35.16
N LYS A 219 9.88 -20.17 36.29
CA LYS A 219 10.06 -20.91 37.54
C LYS A 219 8.82 -20.74 38.39
N TYR A 220 8.11 -21.82 38.65
CA TYR A 220 6.93 -21.80 39.53
C TYR A 220 7.22 -22.48 40.85
N GLY A 221 6.73 -21.88 41.89
CA GLY A 221 6.80 -22.45 43.24
C GLY A 221 5.76 -23.57 43.47
N GLY A 222 6.05 -24.77 42.99
CA GLY A 222 5.60 -26.03 43.57
C GLY A 222 4.11 -26.36 43.66
N LYS A 223 3.22 -25.95 42.72
CA LYS A 223 1.80 -26.40 42.72
C LYS A 223 1.47 -27.05 41.36
N ASN A 224 1.10 -28.31 41.36
CA ASN A 224 0.86 -29.17 40.18
C ASN A 224 -0.14 -28.62 39.14
N HIS A 225 -1.05 -27.74 39.51
CA HIS A 225 -1.98 -27.13 38.54
C HIS A 225 -1.38 -25.96 37.76
N LEU A 226 -0.31 -25.35 38.27
CA LEU A 226 0.47 -24.31 37.61
C LEU A 226 1.35 -24.91 36.50
N GLU A 227 1.94 -26.10 36.73
CA GLU A 227 2.78 -26.79 35.73
C GLU A 227 2.04 -27.02 34.41
N LYS A 228 0.72 -27.30 34.49
CA LYS A 228 -0.09 -27.52 33.27
C LYS A 228 -0.35 -26.25 32.49
N LEU A 229 -0.55 -25.14 33.19
CA LEU A 229 -0.71 -23.80 32.58
C LEU A 229 0.61 -23.35 31.93
N ASP A 230 1.72 -23.63 32.59
CA ASP A 230 3.07 -23.32 32.15
C ASP A 230 3.49 -24.09 30.92
N TYR A 231 3.17 -25.38 30.89
CA TYR A 231 3.39 -26.20 29.70
C TYR A 231 2.58 -25.65 28.50
N ILE A 232 1.35 -25.22 28.72
CA ILE A 232 0.52 -24.61 27.68
C ILE A 232 1.14 -23.30 27.21
N ILE A 233 1.56 -22.44 28.15
CA ILE A 233 2.21 -21.16 27.85
C ILE A 233 3.54 -21.39 27.11
N ALA A 234 4.40 -22.28 27.58
CA ALA A 234 5.69 -22.61 26.94
C ALA A 234 5.50 -23.13 25.51
N LYS A 235 4.53 -24.01 25.30
CA LYS A 235 4.21 -24.54 23.96
C LYS A 235 3.64 -23.46 23.03
N GLN A 236 2.86 -22.52 23.56
CA GLN A 236 2.36 -21.38 22.79
C GLN A 236 3.47 -20.39 22.45
N LEU A 237 4.37 -20.12 23.39
CA LEU A 237 5.55 -19.27 23.15
C LEU A 237 6.41 -19.83 22.02
N GLU A 238 6.60 -21.16 21.99
CA GLU A 238 7.32 -21.83 20.91
C GLU A 238 6.57 -21.71 19.58
N THR A 239 5.26 -21.89 19.58
CA THR A 239 4.41 -21.73 18.39
C THR A 239 4.45 -20.29 17.88
N ILE A 240 4.32 -19.30 18.76
CA ILE A 240 4.40 -17.88 18.44
C ILE A 240 5.77 -17.51 17.86
N ARG A 241 6.88 -17.99 18.45
CA ARG A 241 8.23 -17.79 17.91
C ARG A 241 8.38 -18.34 16.48
N ASN A 242 7.85 -19.54 16.25
CA ASN A 242 7.89 -20.15 14.91
C ASN A 242 7.05 -19.36 13.91
N GLN A 243 5.86 -18.89 14.28
CA GLN A 243 5.03 -18.04 13.46
C GLN A 243 5.71 -16.68 13.19
N GLN A 244 6.36 -16.10 14.16
CA GLN A 244 7.10 -14.83 14.02
C GLN A 244 8.29 -14.98 13.06
N LYS A 245 9.03 -16.07 13.12
CA LYS A 245 10.09 -16.41 12.15
C LYS A 245 9.51 -16.57 10.73
N GLN A 246 8.38 -17.23 10.59
CA GLN A 246 7.70 -17.37 9.29
C GLN A 246 7.23 -16.02 8.75
N LEU A 247 6.64 -15.18 9.58
CA LEU A 247 6.22 -13.83 9.18
C LEU A 247 7.41 -12.97 8.74
N THR A 248 8.53 -13.03 9.45
CA THR A 248 9.76 -12.32 9.07
C THR A 248 10.29 -12.80 7.72
N ALA A 249 10.31 -14.12 7.49
CA ALA A 249 10.72 -14.70 6.20
C ALA A 249 9.77 -14.29 5.06
N GLN A 250 8.46 -14.30 5.30
CA GLN A 250 7.47 -13.85 4.34
C GLN A 250 7.59 -12.35 4.04
N ALA A 251 7.84 -11.51 5.04
CA ALA A 251 8.07 -10.08 4.86
C ALA A 251 9.30 -9.81 3.98
N GLN A 252 10.40 -10.53 4.19
CA GLN A 252 11.60 -10.47 3.33
C GLN A 252 11.30 -10.92 1.90
N GLN A 253 10.51 -11.97 1.73
CA GLN A 253 10.10 -12.46 0.41
C GLN A 253 9.23 -11.43 -0.32
N ILE A 254 8.27 -10.80 0.36
CA ILE A 254 7.45 -9.72 -0.18
C ILE A 254 8.33 -8.55 -0.62
N GLN A 255 9.30 -8.15 0.20
CA GLN A 255 10.22 -7.06 -0.14
C GLN A 255 11.04 -7.38 -1.40
N THR A 256 11.53 -8.62 -1.53
CA THR A 256 12.26 -9.08 -2.71
C THR A 256 11.38 -9.07 -3.96
N LEU A 257 10.15 -9.59 -3.85
CA LEU A 257 9.20 -9.60 -4.96
C LEU A 257 8.79 -8.19 -5.37
N THR A 258 8.59 -7.28 -4.42
CA THR A 258 8.29 -5.87 -4.70
C THR A 258 9.43 -5.18 -5.48
N ALA A 259 10.68 -5.46 -5.11
CA ALA A 259 11.85 -4.96 -5.85
C ALA A 259 11.91 -5.52 -7.27
N GLN A 260 11.63 -6.82 -7.45
CA GLN A 260 11.57 -7.44 -8.79
C GLN A 260 10.44 -6.87 -9.66
N ILE A 261 9.28 -6.59 -9.07
CA ILE A 261 8.17 -5.93 -9.79
C ILE A 261 8.60 -4.55 -10.26
N ALA A 262 9.20 -3.72 -9.38
CA ALA A 262 9.67 -2.39 -9.74
C ALA A 262 10.73 -2.42 -10.86
N GLU A 263 11.64 -3.40 -10.86
CA GLU A 263 12.60 -3.63 -11.93
C GLU A 263 11.91 -3.98 -13.27
N LYS A 264 10.90 -4.85 -13.23
CA LYS A 264 10.14 -5.25 -14.40
C LYS A 264 9.29 -4.11 -14.97
N ASP A 265 8.70 -3.30 -14.12
CA ASP A 265 7.96 -2.11 -14.53
C ASP A 265 8.87 -1.10 -15.24
N ALA A 266 10.08 -0.85 -14.72
CA ALA A 266 11.07 0.00 -15.38
C ALA A 266 11.54 -0.57 -16.76
N GLU A 267 11.70 -1.91 -16.87
CA GLU A 267 11.97 -2.55 -18.16
C GLU A 267 10.81 -2.39 -19.15
N LEU A 268 9.56 -2.49 -18.66
CA LEU A 268 8.34 -2.29 -19.46
C LEU A 268 8.24 -0.85 -19.97
N ASP A 269 8.46 0.13 -19.10
CA ASP A 269 8.45 1.54 -19.47
C ASP A 269 9.50 1.85 -20.53
N THR A 270 10.71 1.28 -20.40
CA THR A 270 11.77 1.41 -21.42
C THR A 270 11.36 0.82 -22.77
N LYS A 271 10.68 -0.34 -22.76
CA LYS A 271 10.16 -0.98 -23.99
C LYS A 271 9.02 -0.19 -24.61
N LEU A 272 8.11 0.35 -23.82
CA LEU A 272 7.03 1.21 -24.28
C LEU A 272 7.57 2.49 -24.93
N PHE A 273 8.55 3.12 -24.31
CA PHE A 273 9.23 4.30 -24.87
C PHE A 273 9.87 3.98 -26.24
N ARG A 274 10.60 2.87 -26.37
CA ARG A 274 11.17 2.43 -27.65
C ARG A 274 10.11 2.14 -28.72
N LEU A 275 8.95 1.61 -28.34
CA LEU A 275 7.84 1.38 -29.28
C LEU A 275 7.24 2.71 -29.76
N SER A 276 7.12 3.71 -28.90
CA SER A 276 6.64 5.04 -29.27
C SER A 276 7.60 5.75 -30.23
N ASP A 277 8.92 5.59 -30.05
CA ASP A 277 9.93 6.08 -30.98
C ASP A 277 9.83 5.44 -32.36
N VAL A 278 9.53 4.13 -32.42
CA VAL A 278 9.31 3.42 -33.69
C VAL A 278 8.05 3.93 -34.38
N ASP A 279 6.97 4.17 -33.64
CA ASP A 279 5.74 4.72 -34.22
C ASP A 279 5.98 6.13 -34.79
N LEU A 280 6.72 6.98 -34.10
CA LEU A 280 7.11 8.32 -34.57
C LEU A 280 7.98 8.23 -35.82
N LEU A 281 8.95 7.32 -35.90
CA LEU A 281 9.78 7.08 -37.08
C LEU A 281 8.96 6.59 -38.27
N ILE A 282 8.01 5.69 -38.08
CA ILE A 282 7.10 5.21 -39.12
C ILE A 282 6.30 6.39 -39.67
N GLU A 283 5.81 7.27 -38.81
CA GLU A 283 5.08 8.46 -39.19
C GLU A 283 5.92 9.38 -40.07
N GLN A 284 7.11 9.74 -39.61
CA GLN A 284 8.04 10.63 -40.37
C GLN A 284 8.45 10.02 -41.72
N VAL A 285 8.79 8.74 -41.75
CA VAL A 285 9.16 8.04 -42.99
C VAL A 285 7.99 8.00 -43.96
N THR A 286 6.78 7.77 -43.46
CA THR A 286 5.55 7.75 -44.28
C THR A 286 5.31 9.11 -44.92
N ASP A 287 5.47 10.20 -44.16
CA ASP A 287 5.36 11.57 -44.71
C ASP A 287 6.32 11.82 -45.85
N ILE A 288 7.61 11.56 -45.63
CA ILE A 288 8.68 11.78 -46.63
C ILE A 288 8.43 10.90 -47.88
N CYS A 289 8.06 9.64 -47.67
CA CYS A 289 7.81 8.74 -48.80
C CYS A 289 6.58 9.17 -49.61
N TYR A 290 5.50 9.60 -48.94
CA TYR A 290 4.30 10.08 -49.63
C TYR A 290 4.61 11.34 -50.48
N GLU A 291 5.24 12.36 -49.92
CA GLU A 291 5.57 13.58 -50.61
C GLU A 291 6.47 13.32 -51.82
N LYS A 292 7.51 12.48 -51.65
CA LYS A 292 8.40 12.10 -52.74
C LYS A 292 7.71 11.29 -53.85
N ALA A 293 6.84 10.37 -53.44
CA ALA A 293 6.06 9.55 -54.38
C ALA A 293 5.09 10.42 -55.21
N VAL A 294 4.36 11.33 -54.58
CA VAL A 294 3.43 12.25 -55.25
C VAL A 294 4.21 13.13 -56.23
N THR A 295 5.37 13.68 -55.82
CA THR A 295 6.22 14.49 -56.70
C THR A 295 6.74 13.72 -57.87
N ALA A 296 7.33 12.55 -57.67
CA ALA A 296 7.89 11.73 -58.72
C ALA A 296 6.80 11.24 -59.71
N VAL A 297 5.65 10.82 -59.22
CA VAL A 297 4.53 10.39 -60.07
C VAL A 297 3.98 11.57 -60.90
N SER A 298 3.76 12.74 -60.24
CA SER A 298 3.26 13.93 -60.98
C SER A 298 4.21 14.39 -62.05
N GLU A 299 5.53 14.41 -61.82
CA GLU A 299 6.57 14.74 -62.79
C GLU A 299 6.60 13.72 -63.93
N SER A 300 6.56 12.41 -63.65
CA SER A 300 6.58 11.36 -64.63
C SER A 300 5.34 11.39 -65.52
N VAL A 301 4.12 11.59 -64.94
CA VAL A 301 2.87 11.70 -65.69
C VAL A 301 2.90 12.96 -66.57
N SER A 302 3.35 14.11 -66.05
CA SER A 302 3.47 15.35 -66.77
C SER A 302 4.43 15.20 -67.96
N GLN A 303 5.62 14.67 -67.74
CA GLN A 303 6.59 14.45 -68.79
C GLN A 303 6.04 13.49 -69.88
N THR A 304 5.42 12.40 -69.50
CA THR A 304 4.79 11.46 -70.41
C THR A 304 3.68 12.10 -71.27
N ALA A 305 2.89 12.98 -70.66
CA ALA A 305 1.83 13.71 -71.36
C ALA A 305 2.40 14.74 -72.37
N LEU A 306 3.43 15.47 -71.93
CA LEU A 306 4.14 16.41 -72.79
C LEU A 306 4.82 15.72 -73.99
N ASP A 307 5.46 14.60 -73.75
CA ASP A 307 6.14 13.82 -74.83
C ASP A 307 5.13 13.29 -75.85
N LYS A 308 3.97 12.80 -75.41
CA LYS A 308 2.88 12.36 -76.26
C LYS A 308 2.25 13.49 -77.05
N ALA A 309 2.06 14.67 -76.43
CA ALA A 309 1.55 15.86 -77.11
C ALA A 309 2.54 16.38 -78.16
N ALA A 310 3.84 16.42 -77.84
CA ALA A 310 4.91 16.80 -78.74
C ALA A 310 4.96 15.86 -79.98
N ALA A 311 4.94 14.54 -79.73
CA ALA A 311 4.98 13.54 -80.81
C ALA A 311 3.70 13.62 -81.66
N GLY A 312 2.57 14.01 -81.10
CA GLY A 312 1.33 14.27 -81.83
C GLY A 312 1.46 15.46 -82.82
N VAL A 313 1.96 16.59 -82.28
CA VAL A 313 2.19 17.80 -83.09
C VAL A 313 3.21 17.52 -84.17
N ASP A 314 4.37 16.91 -83.90
CA ASP A 314 5.40 16.56 -84.87
C ASP A 314 4.87 15.61 -85.98
N ARG A 315 3.98 14.69 -85.59
CA ARG A 315 3.34 13.81 -86.58
C ARG A 315 2.41 14.58 -87.50
N THR A 316 1.71 15.56 -87.00
CA THR A 316 0.77 16.39 -87.79
C THR A 316 1.59 17.31 -88.75
N ILE A 317 2.67 17.89 -88.25
CA ILE A 317 3.58 18.69 -89.07
C ILE A 317 4.19 17.85 -90.19
N ARG A 318 4.65 16.65 -89.91
CA ARG A 318 5.18 15.73 -90.95
C ARG A 318 4.14 15.37 -91.96
N ALA A 319 2.92 15.11 -91.56
CA ALA A 319 1.82 14.85 -92.47
C ALA A 319 1.49 16.03 -93.31
N ALA A 320 1.49 17.26 -92.79
CA ALA A 320 1.34 18.50 -93.62
C ALA A 320 2.39 18.71 -94.63
N LYS A 321 3.64 18.32 -94.32
CA LYS A 321 4.80 18.41 -95.28
C LYS A 321 4.85 17.32 -96.35
N SER A 322 4.01 16.30 -96.25
CA SER A 322 4.01 15.19 -97.19
C SER A 322 3.49 15.62 -98.57
N PRO A 323 4.10 15.14 -99.68
CA PRO A 323 3.68 15.48 -100.99
C PRO A 323 2.21 15.11 -101.30
N SER A 324 1.63 14.17 -100.50
CA SER A 324 0.22 13.75 -100.57
C SER A 324 -0.74 14.74 -99.93
N SER A 325 -0.31 15.74 -99.20
CA SER A 325 -1.15 16.71 -98.45
C SER A 325 -1.77 17.77 -99.36
N GLY A 326 -1.20 17.99 -100.59
CA GLY A 326 -1.64 19.04 -101.53
C GLY A 326 -1.50 20.49 -101.02
N LEU A 327 -0.80 20.70 -99.87
CA LEU A 327 -0.62 22.01 -99.31
C LEU A 327 0.62 22.73 -99.94
N GLY A 328 0.46 24.00 -100.36
CA GLY A 328 1.54 24.84 -100.87
C GLY A 328 2.47 25.34 -99.69
N ALA A 329 3.79 25.58 -100.03
CA ALA A 329 4.83 26.01 -99.08
C ALA A 329 4.43 27.16 -98.14
N PRO A 330 3.73 28.23 -98.56
CA PRO A 330 3.26 29.29 -97.66
C PRO A 330 2.26 28.79 -96.57
N PHE A 331 1.39 27.83 -96.96
CA PHE A 331 0.39 27.31 -96.06
C PHE A 331 0.98 26.36 -95.02
N ILE A 332 2.02 25.63 -95.42
CA ILE A 332 2.75 24.75 -94.47
C ILE A 332 3.41 25.59 -93.38
N GLY A 333 3.97 26.75 -93.69
CA GLY A 333 4.57 27.68 -92.71
C GLY A 333 3.53 28.23 -91.72
N VAL A 334 2.31 28.51 -92.18
CA VAL A 334 1.22 28.95 -91.31
C VAL A 334 0.76 27.81 -90.40
N VAL A 335 0.67 26.60 -90.90
CA VAL A 335 0.30 25.40 -90.12
C VAL A 335 1.38 25.10 -89.06
N GLU A 336 2.66 25.20 -89.41
CA GLU A 336 3.77 25.03 -88.45
C GLU A 336 3.71 26.04 -87.32
N THR A 337 3.54 27.35 -87.64
CA THR A 337 3.46 28.42 -86.70
C THR A 337 2.24 28.23 -85.76
N TRP A 338 1.09 27.88 -86.30
CA TRP A 338 -0.14 27.69 -85.56
C TRP A 338 -0.07 26.44 -84.64
N LEU A 339 0.44 25.32 -85.14
CA LEU A 339 0.70 24.10 -84.39
C LEU A 339 1.73 24.27 -83.30
N GLY A 340 2.79 25.08 -83.58
CA GLY A 340 3.79 25.46 -82.59
C GLY A 340 3.19 26.22 -81.42
N LYS A 341 2.37 27.25 -81.70
CA LYS A 341 1.66 27.99 -80.66
C LYS A 341 0.62 27.11 -79.91
N ALA A 342 -0.14 26.32 -80.63
CA ALA A 342 -1.08 25.35 -80.03
C ALA A 342 -0.37 24.31 -79.15
N LYS A 343 0.83 23.89 -79.53
CA LYS A 343 1.68 23.02 -78.69
C LYS A 343 2.04 23.71 -77.39
N ASP A 344 2.50 24.98 -77.44
CA ASP A 344 2.91 25.73 -76.22
C ASP A 344 1.69 25.97 -75.28
N ASP A 345 0.52 26.29 -75.85
CA ASP A 345 -0.74 26.45 -75.06
C ASP A 345 -1.15 25.14 -74.41
N VAL A 346 -1.11 24.00 -75.12
CA VAL A 346 -1.42 22.66 -74.61
C VAL A 346 -0.42 22.24 -73.55
N PHE A 347 0.88 22.53 -73.77
CA PHE A 347 1.91 22.23 -72.76
C PHE A 347 1.71 23.02 -71.49
N SER A 348 1.41 24.29 -71.60
CA SER A 348 1.11 25.17 -70.45
C SER A 348 -0.13 24.66 -69.70
N ALA A 349 -1.19 24.28 -70.40
CA ALA A 349 -2.40 23.72 -69.79
C ALA A 349 -2.14 22.37 -69.07
N LEU A 350 -1.32 21.47 -69.67
CA LEU A 350 -0.98 20.17 -69.07
C LEU A 350 -0.13 20.36 -67.83
N LEU A 351 0.85 21.28 -67.83
CA LEU A 351 1.62 21.58 -66.64
C LEU A 351 0.78 22.18 -65.52
N SER A 352 -0.12 23.09 -65.85
CA SER A 352 -1.05 23.67 -64.88
C SER A 352 -1.97 22.62 -64.26
N MET A 353 -2.51 21.67 -65.08
CA MET A 353 -3.29 20.57 -64.58
C MET A 353 -2.53 19.60 -63.70
N ALA A 354 -1.27 19.34 -64.04
CA ALA A 354 -0.40 18.51 -63.21
C ALA A 354 -0.11 19.15 -61.86
N ASP A 355 0.16 20.45 -61.84
CA ASP A 355 0.34 21.21 -60.58
C ASP A 355 -0.93 21.26 -59.74
N ASP A 356 -2.08 21.37 -60.36
CA ASP A 356 -3.37 21.30 -59.65
C ASP A 356 -3.62 19.93 -58.99
N VAL A 357 -3.32 18.86 -59.74
CA VAL A 357 -3.40 17.47 -59.21
C VAL A 357 -2.42 17.30 -58.08
N ARG A 358 -1.19 17.75 -58.22
CA ARG A 358 -0.14 17.72 -57.20
C ARG A 358 -0.62 18.46 -55.94
N ARG A 359 -1.13 19.68 -56.08
CA ARG A 359 -1.64 20.50 -54.97
C ARG A 359 -2.81 19.81 -54.25
N ARG A 360 -3.70 19.14 -54.98
CA ARG A 360 -4.81 18.36 -54.37
C ARG A 360 -4.31 17.15 -53.61
N LEU A 361 -3.37 16.38 -54.14
CA LEU A 361 -2.79 15.21 -53.46
C LEU A 361 -1.97 15.63 -52.21
N LEU A 362 -1.29 16.77 -52.25
CA LEU A 362 -0.54 17.30 -51.10
C LEU A 362 -1.39 18.19 -50.22
N SER A 363 -2.72 18.29 -50.44
CA SER A 363 -3.61 19.02 -49.53
C SER A 363 -3.63 18.34 -48.14
N PRO A 364 -3.73 19.10 -47.03
CA PRO A 364 -3.68 18.54 -45.69
C PRO A 364 -4.64 17.38 -45.46
N THR A 365 -5.85 17.49 -45.98
CA THR A 365 -6.89 16.45 -45.82
C THR A 365 -6.55 15.15 -46.56
N MET A 366 -6.11 15.25 -47.85
CA MET A 366 -5.74 14.08 -48.63
C MET A 366 -4.42 13.46 -48.12
N HIS A 367 -3.48 14.30 -47.72
CA HIS A 367 -2.24 13.87 -47.14
C HIS A 367 -2.45 13.05 -45.90
N GLU A 368 -3.27 13.49 -44.95
CA GLU A 368 -3.62 12.74 -43.74
C GLU A 368 -4.31 11.41 -44.04
N ILE A 369 -5.29 11.39 -44.96
CA ILE A 369 -6.01 10.15 -45.36
C ILE A 369 -5.03 9.12 -45.93
N MET A 370 -4.15 9.53 -46.84
CA MET A 370 -3.23 8.61 -47.48
C MET A 370 -2.10 8.18 -46.54
N LYS A 371 -1.65 9.08 -45.68
CA LYS A 371 -0.66 8.82 -44.64
C LYS A 371 -1.18 7.73 -43.67
N CYS A 372 -2.39 7.86 -43.13
CA CYS A 372 -3.02 6.82 -42.30
C CYS A 372 -3.08 5.47 -43.02
N SER A 373 -3.51 5.43 -44.28
CA SER A 373 -3.59 4.20 -45.08
C SER A 373 -2.22 3.54 -45.28
N ILE A 374 -1.17 4.34 -45.57
CA ILE A 374 0.19 3.82 -45.76
C ILE A 374 0.75 3.33 -44.42
N ALA A 375 0.54 4.08 -43.33
CA ALA A 375 0.99 3.70 -41.99
C ALA A 375 0.34 2.39 -41.53
N GLU A 376 -0.98 2.20 -41.74
CA GLU A 376 -1.69 0.97 -41.42
C GLU A 376 -1.12 -0.23 -42.20
N THR A 377 -0.71 -0.04 -43.43
CA THR A 377 -0.15 -1.10 -44.27
C THR A 377 1.30 -1.39 -43.92
N ALA A 378 2.10 -0.35 -43.65
CA ALA A 378 3.54 -0.46 -43.37
C ALA A 378 3.84 -0.94 -41.93
N ARG A 379 3.04 -0.55 -40.95
CA ARG A 379 3.24 -0.87 -39.53
C ARG A 379 3.40 -2.36 -39.25
N PRO A 380 2.53 -3.27 -39.71
CA PRO A 380 2.70 -4.70 -39.48
C PRO A 380 4.00 -5.25 -40.05
N ALA A 381 4.39 -4.81 -41.25
CA ALA A 381 5.61 -5.25 -41.94
C ALA A 381 6.88 -4.76 -41.20
N VAL A 382 6.88 -3.53 -40.71
CA VAL A 382 8.02 -2.96 -39.95
C VAL A 382 8.13 -3.66 -38.59
N VAL A 383 7.02 -3.84 -37.86
CA VAL A 383 6.99 -4.55 -36.57
C VAL A 383 7.47 -5.99 -36.73
N GLU A 384 7.07 -6.69 -37.80
CA GLU A 384 7.50 -8.06 -38.06
C GLU A 384 9.02 -8.14 -38.32
N LYS A 385 9.57 -7.20 -39.07
CA LYS A 385 11.02 -7.12 -39.32
C LYS A 385 11.83 -6.73 -38.06
N LEU A 386 11.27 -5.96 -37.16
CA LEU A 386 11.92 -5.58 -35.91
C LEU A 386 11.78 -6.66 -34.82
N ARG A 387 10.78 -7.53 -34.89
CA ARG A 387 10.50 -8.60 -33.91
C ARG A 387 11.70 -9.50 -33.58
N PRO A 388 12.56 -9.92 -34.53
CA PRO A 388 13.75 -10.70 -34.21
C PRO A 388 14.80 -9.93 -33.40
N LYS A 389 14.94 -8.62 -33.66
CA LYS A 389 15.91 -7.76 -32.93
C LYS A 389 15.44 -7.51 -31.49
N LEU A 390 14.17 -7.28 -31.26
CA LEU A 390 13.57 -7.13 -29.94
C LEU A 390 13.62 -8.42 -29.10
N ARG A 391 13.62 -9.61 -29.74
CA ARG A 391 13.75 -10.91 -29.05
C ARG A 391 15.19 -11.22 -28.63
N ASN A 392 16.20 -10.80 -29.38
CA ASN A 392 17.59 -11.12 -29.09
C ASN A 392 18.17 -10.31 -27.93
N ASP A 393 17.66 -9.12 -27.64
CA ASP A 393 18.08 -8.29 -26.49
C ASP A 393 17.41 -8.70 -25.16
N ALA A 394 16.40 -9.59 -25.17
CA ALA A 394 15.58 -9.91 -24.00
C ALA A 394 15.99 -11.17 -23.24
N TYR A 395 16.94 -12.00 -23.68
CA TYR A 395 17.33 -13.21 -22.96
C TYR A 395 18.84 -13.45 -23.00
N PRO A 396 19.57 -13.20 -21.91
CA PRO A 396 20.80 -13.91 -21.67
C PRO A 396 20.42 -15.38 -21.37
N LYS A 397 20.81 -16.31 -22.23
CA LYS A 397 20.69 -17.73 -21.99
C LYS A 397 21.51 -18.10 -20.73
N LYS A 398 20.90 -18.11 -19.56
CA LYS A 398 21.35 -18.90 -18.41
C LYS A 398 20.23 -19.84 -18.01
N ARG A 399 20.36 -21.09 -18.41
CA ARG A 399 19.63 -22.20 -17.78
C ARG A 399 20.11 -22.29 -16.33
N PRO A 400 19.22 -22.41 -15.33
CA PRO A 400 19.60 -22.99 -14.06
C PRO A 400 19.40 -24.50 -14.18
N ASP A 401 20.50 -25.24 -14.41
CA ASP A 401 20.57 -26.65 -14.04
C ASP A 401 20.72 -26.71 -12.52
N ALA A 402 19.62 -26.86 -11.80
CA ALA A 402 19.61 -27.32 -10.40
C ALA A 402 18.17 -27.59 -9.90
N TRP A 403 17.50 -28.54 -10.53
CA TRP A 403 16.47 -29.31 -9.84
C TRP A 403 16.60 -30.76 -10.25
N ALA A 404 17.64 -31.43 -9.70
CA ALA A 404 17.73 -32.87 -9.62
C ALA A 404 18.60 -33.21 -8.40
N ARG A 405 17.94 -33.31 -7.25
CA ARG A 405 18.12 -34.37 -6.23
C ARG A 405 17.35 -34.00 -4.97
#